data_1670add773e3d297754e6a50d408acd5
#
_entry.id   1670add773e3d297754e6a50d408acd5
#
_cell.length_a   1.000
_cell.length_b   1.000
_cell.length_c   1.000
_cell.angle_alpha   90.00
_cell.angle_beta   90.00
_cell.angle_gamma   90.00
#
_symmetry.space_group_name_H-M   'P 1'
#
loop_
_entity.id
_entity.type
_entity.pdbx_description
1 polymer ?
#
loop_
_entity_poly.entity_id
_entity_poly.type
_entity_poly.pdbx_seq_one_letter_code
_entity_poly.pdbx_strand_id
1 'polypeptide(L)'
;MRNFIWGLMGALALNGTYASVNLEMDSIDRAWQGISDPLRMSTSFNRDFSSLPLSGRASDQEKYWSSDYWARNKGGINYRWNSVTPNGFNTKSPTREEALQMSEFQLSALAPAEKWDLFNGRYDYPLKKRISLYASPTRPSWEGICDGWAGAALNHDEPRPMTVTNPDGVQIPFGSSDLKGLLSWYYAKEWAGGFAMMGRRCRGGVSVGTDRCIHDMNAGAFHIVLANRLGRDGVSFIADIDRQSEVWNHLAFNFTSTMISSQSRPRSTSANGTVKVVRVKTAVDYVWLLRRNTWEPVLGTSLQRTNRRSYEYYLDLNSQGRIIGGDWVSTQRPDFLWLEKGVRNFGGLFSRLGEVLTEIPLD
;
A
#
# COMPACT_ATOMS: atom_id res chain seq x y z
N MET A 1 -27.11 -6.91 -26.52
CA MET A 1 -26.34 -6.06 -27.48
C MET A 1 -26.56 -4.60 -27.09
N ARG A 2 -25.62 -3.98 -26.42
CA ARG A 2 -25.54 -2.52 -26.25
C ARG A 2 -24.06 -2.15 -26.15
N ASN A 3 -23.58 -1.53 -27.23
CA ASN A 3 -22.24 -1.00 -27.37
C ASN A 3 -22.04 0.18 -26.45
N PHE A 4 -20.99 0.16 -25.61
CA PHE A 4 -20.50 1.33 -24.92
C PHE A 4 -19.43 2.02 -25.78
N ILE A 5 -19.83 3.17 -26.30
CA ILE A 5 -18.98 4.11 -27.03
C ILE A 5 -18.07 4.84 -26.04
N TRP A 6 -16.79 4.82 -26.29
CA TRP A 6 -15.78 5.64 -25.62
C TRP A 6 -15.94 7.11 -26.07
N GLY A 7 -16.40 7.97 -25.19
CA GLY A 7 -16.41 9.41 -25.42
C GLY A 7 -15.02 10.00 -25.20
N LEU A 8 -14.43 10.59 -26.25
CA LEU A 8 -13.29 11.50 -26.14
C LEU A 8 -13.72 12.74 -25.36
N MET A 9 -13.15 12.99 -24.19
CA MET A 9 -13.21 14.30 -23.54
C MET A 9 -12.02 15.13 -23.99
N GLY A 10 -12.35 16.24 -24.66
CA GLY A 10 -11.42 17.22 -25.16
C GLY A 10 -10.65 17.92 -24.04
N ALA A 11 -9.38 18.13 -24.26
CA ALA A 11 -8.49 18.91 -23.43
C ALA A 11 -8.84 20.41 -23.55
N LEU A 12 -9.35 21.00 -22.47
CA LEU A 12 -9.36 22.45 -22.29
C LEU A 12 -7.97 22.88 -21.83
N ALA A 13 -7.24 23.53 -22.71
CA ALA A 13 -5.97 24.17 -22.40
C ALA A 13 -6.21 25.42 -21.55
N LEU A 14 -5.97 25.32 -20.25
CA LEU A 14 -5.78 26.48 -19.37
C LEU A 14 -4.34 26.95 -19.53
N ASN A 15 -4.14 28.03 -20.26
CA ASN A 15 -2.89 28.77 -20.33
C ASN A 15 -2.63 29.47 -18.98
N GLY A 16 -2.08 28.75 -18.02
CA GLY A 16 -1.44 29.32 -16.85
C GLY A 16 0.03 29.57 -17.21
N THR A 17 0.46 30.81 -17.29
CA THR A 17 1.85 31.22 -17.36
C THR A 17 2.58 30.76 -16.09
N TYR A 18 3.10 29.55 -16.11
CA TYR A 18 4.12 29.14 -15.15
C TYR A 18 5.39 29.91 -15.48
N ALA A 19 5.78 30.81 -14.55
CA ALA A 19 7.12 31.37 -14.57
C ALA A 19 8.11 30.19 -14.68
N SER A 20 8.77 30.07 -15.82
CA SER A 20 9.87 29.16 -16.04
C SER A 20 10.99 29.54 -15.08
N VAL A 21 11.03 28.91 -13.91
CA VAL A 21 12.28 28.73 -13.21
C VAL A 21 13.09 27.87 -14.15
N ASN A 22 14.01 28.50 -14.88
CA ASN A 22 15.09 27.82 -15.59
C ASN A 22 15.99 27.18 -14.53
N LEU A 23 15.54 26.06 -13.98
CA LEU A 23 16.45 25.06 -13.49
C LEU A 23 17.17 24.57 -14.77
N GLU A 24 18.42 24.96 -14.92
CA GLU A 24 19.35 24.20 -15.75
C GLU A 24 19.22 22.75 -15.29
N MET A 25 18.39 22.00 -15.99
CA MET A 25 18.33 20.56 -15.83
C MET A 25 19.68 20.05 -16.34
N ASP A 26 20.58 19.89 -15.40
CA ASP A 26 21.89 19.30 -15.62
C ASP A 26 21.66 17.99 -16.41
N SER A 27 22.42 17.77 -17.47
CA SER A 27 22.35 16.59 -18.34
C SER A 27 22.42 15.24 -17.57
N ILE A 28 22.74 15.32 -16.30
CA ILE A 28 22.87 14.28 -15.29
C ILE A 28 21.51 13.72 -14.84
N ASP A 29 20.42 14.49 -14.89
CA ASP A 29 19.10 14.05 -14.42
C ASP A 29 18.39 13.05 -15.38
N ARG A 30 19.01 12.71 -16.51
CA ARG A 30 18.44 11.77 -17.46
C ARG A 30 18.40 10.30 -17.03
N ALA A 31 19.18 9.93 -16.00
CA ALA A 31 19.19 8.55 -15.48
C ALA A 31 17.86 8.12 -14.84
N TRP A 32 17.07 9.08 -14.35
CA TRP A 32 15.77 8.83 -13.72
C TRP A 32 14.56 9.16 -14.57
N GLN A 33 14.71 9.55 -15.82
CA GLN A 33 13.59 9.98 -16.64
C GLN A 33 12.52 8.90 -16.73
N GLY A 34 11.26 9.33 -16.68
CA GLY A 34 10.11 8.46 -16.78
C GLY A 34 9.69 7.84 -15.44
N ILE A 35 9.49 6.53 -15.43
CA ILE A 35 8.87 5.82 -14.29
C ILE A 35 9.81 5.65 -13.07
N SER A 36 11.12 5.79 -13.27
CA SER A 36 12.12 5.63 -12.20
C SER A 36 12.57 6.94 -11.57
N ASP A 37 11.93 8.07 -11.88
CA ASP A 37 12.28 9.36 -11.26
C ASP A 37 11.78 9.39 -9.80
N PRO A 38 12.67 9.57 -8.80
CA PRO A 38 12.27 9.67 -7.39
C PRO A 38 11.35 10.86 -7.11
N LEU A 39 11.40 11.94 -7.92
CA LEU A 39 10.51 13.10 -7.79
C LEU A 39 9.03 12.76 -8.04
N ARG A 40 8.74 11.60 -8.62
CA ARG A 40 7.35 11.09 -8.68
C ARG A 40 6.77 10.81 -7.29
N MET A 41 7.64 10.51 -6.30
CA MET A 41 7.23 10.21 -4.92
C MET A 41 7.25 11.44 -4.01
N SER A 42 7.91 12.53 -4.41
CA SER A 42 7.97 13.80 -3.65
C SER A 42 8.34 14.95 -4.58
N THR A 43 8.12 16.18 -4.12
CA THR A 43 8.51 17.40 -4.84
C THR A 43 10.00 17.68 -4.78
N SER A 44 10.71 17.16 -3.78
CA SER A 44 12.17 17.31 -3.62
C SER A 44 12.74 16.17 -2.78
N PHE A 45 13.95 15.74 -3.13
CA PHE A 45 14.75 14.83 -2.32
C PHE A 45 16.20 15.27 -2.27
N ASN A 46 16.86 15.00 -1.11
CA ASN A 46 18.31 15.06 -1.04
C ASN A 46 18.91 13.88 -1.81
N ARG A 47 19.89 14.15 -2.67
CA ARG A 47 20.60 13.15 -3.48
C ARG A 47 22.08 13.01 -3.13
N ASP A 48 22.59 13.83 -2.21
CA ASP A 48 23.98 13.78 -1.79
C ASP A 48 24.19 12.56 -0.87
N PHE A 49 24.90 11.56 -1.40
CA PHE A 49 25.14 10.30 -0.70
C PHE A 49 25.80 10.47 0.66
N SER A 50 26.69 11.47 0.82
CA SER A 50 27.41 11.72 2.05
C SER A 50 26.53 12.24 3.19
N SER A 51 25.43 12.89 2.85
CA SER A 51 24.47 13.48 3.79
C SER A 51 23.18 12.67 3.96
N LEU A 52 23.01 11.59 3.19
CA LEU A 52 21.87 10.69 3.34
C LEU A 52 22.09 9.71 4.51
N PRO A 53 21.09 9.52 5.39
CA PRO A 53 21.18 8.53 6.44
C PRO A 53 21.24 7.11 5.87
N LEU A 54 22.08 6.27 6.46
CA LEU A 54 22.19 4.84 6.13
C LEU A 54 21.22 3.98 6.93
N SER A 55 20.43 4.57 7.80
CA SER A 55 19.35 3.89 8.53
C SER A 55 18.24 4.87 8.83
N GLY A 56 17.03 4.34 9.05
CA GLY A 56 15.90 5.14 9.44
C GLY A 56 14.67 4.31 9.70
N ARG A 57 13.73 4.90 10.42
CA ARG A 57 12.49 4.26 10.83
C ARG A 57 11.34 5.24 10.77
N ALA A 58 10.17 4.75 10.42
CA ALA A 58 8.92 5.51 10.52
C ALA A 58 8.63 5.85 11.98
N SER A 59 8.27 7.11 12.23
CA SER A 59 8.11 7.67 13.59
C SER A 59 6.74 7.40 14.20
N ASP A 60 5.70 7.26 13.38
CA ASP A 60 4.33 7.08 13.84
C ASP A 60 4.14 5.65 14.39
N GLN A 61 3.86 5.56 15.71
CA GLN A 61 3.77 4.28 16.42
C GLN A 61 2.38 3.63 16.31
N GLU A 62 1.34 4.39 15.99
CA GLU A 62 -0.05 3.93 15.96
C GLU A 62 -0.48 3.42 14.57
N LYS A 63 0.36 3.66 13.55
CA LYS A 63 0.17 3.21 12.17
C LYS A 63 0.97 1.97 11.84
N TYR A 64 0.92 1.54 10.59
CA TYR A 64 1.70 0.41 10.06
C TYR A 64 1.33 -0.93 10.70
N TRP A 65 0.03 -1.12 10.97
CA TRP A 65 -0.52 -2.35 11.55
C TRP A 65 -0.69 -3.47 10.51
N SER A 66 -0.55 -4.70 10.98
CA SER A 66 -0.82 -5.91 10.18
C SER A 66 -2.31 -6.17 10.01
N SER A 67 -2.70 -6.68 8.84
CA SER A 67 -4.06 -7.14 8.54
C SER A 67 -4.07 -8.34 7.61
N ASP A 68 -5.25 -8.90 7.36
CA ASP A 68 -5.52 -9.81 6.25
C ASP A 68 -5.54 -9.02 4.93
N TYR A 69 -5.16 -9.67 3.82
CA TYR A 69 -5.31 -9.13 2.47
C TYR A 69 -6.70 -9.41 1.89
N TRP A 70 -7.58 -10.02 2.65
CA TRP A 70 -8.98 -10.29 2.32
C TRP A 70 -9.14 -10.98 0.96
N ALA A 71 -8.63 -12.20 0.90
CA ALA A 71 -8.56 -13.01 -0.32
C ALA A 71 -9.90 -13.12 -1.03
N ARG A 72 -9.91 -12.84 -2.34
CA ARG A 72 -11.11 -12.90 -3.19
C ARG A 72 -11.68 -14.31 -3.29
N ASN A 73 -10.82 -15.32 -3.25
CA ASN A 73 -11.24 -16.74 -3.29
C ASN A 73 -11.83 -17.23 -1.96
N LYS A 74 -11.77 -16.41 -0.90
CA LYS A 74 -12.45 -16.67 0.38
C LYS A 74 -13.69 -15.80 0.60
N GLY A 75 -14.00 -14.90 -0.35
CA GLY A 75 -15.15 -14.00 -0.24
C GLY A 75 -14.80 -12.55 0.07
N GLY A 76 -13.50 -12.17 0.16
CA GLY A 76 -13.11 -10.83 0.56
C GLY A 76 -13.64 -10.48 1.94
N ILE A 77 -14.12 -9.24 2.15
CA ILE A 77 -14.72 -8.83 3.43
C ILE A 77 -16.15 -9.35 3.66
N ASN A 78 -16.66 -10.25 2.80
CA ASN A 78 -17.81 -11.10 3.10
C ASN A 78 -17.43 -12.36 3.92
N TYR A 79 -16.12 -12.55 4.18
CA TYR A 79 -15.65 -13.68 4.96
C TYR A 79 -15.98 -13.50 6.43
N ARG A 80 -16.82 -14.40 6.97
CA ARG A 80 -17.23 -14.44 8.39
C ARG A 80 -16.10 -15.03 9.24
N TRP A 81 -15.01 -14.30 9.38
CA TRP A 81 -13.77 -14.75 10.00
C TRP A 81 -13.92 -15.14 11.48
N ASN A 82 -14.88 -14.52 12.20
CA ASN A 82 -15.16 -14.76 13.63
C ASN A 82 -16.28 -15.80 13.85
N SER A 83 -16.75 -16.46 12.82
CA SER A 83 -17.73 -17.53 12.94
C SER A 83 -17.09 -18.85 13.34
N VAL A 84 -17.81 -19.69 14.06
CA VAL A 84 -17.39 -21.08 14.35
C VAL A 84 -17.19 -21.93 13.08
N THR A 85 -17.85 -21.55 11.97
CA THR A 85 -17.68 -22.10 10.63
C THR A 85 -17.35 -20.99 9.65
N PRO A 86 -16.08 -20.51 9.61
CA PRO A 86 -15.70 -19.38 8.75
C PRO A 86 -16.02 -19.63 7.28
N ASN A 87 -16.75 -18.71 6.65
CA ASN A 87 -17.15 -18.80 5.25
C ASN A 87 -17.44 -17.41 4.68
N GLY A 88 -17.15 -17.20 3.39
CA GLY A 88 -17.42 -15.93 2.68
C GLY A 88 -18.38 -16.07 1.51
N PHE A 89 -18.89 -17.29 1.24
CA PHE A 89 -19.79 -17.56 0.13
C PHE A 89 -21.07 -18.23 0.64
N ASN A 90 -22.17 -17.99 -0.07
CA ASN A 90 -23.48 -18.64 0.21
C ASN A 90 -23.98 -18.47 1.66
N THR A 91 -23.58 -17.38 2.32
CA THR A 91 -24.04 -17.05 3.66
C THR A 91 -25.38 -16.29 3.58
N LYS A 92 -26.39 -16.78 4.29
CA LYS A 92 -27.65 -16.03 4.47
C LYS A 92 -27.40 -14.88 5.44
N SER A 93 -27.73 -13.65 5.02
CA SER A 93 -27.73 -12.49 5.91
C SER A 93 -29.08 -12.41 6.66
N PRO A 94 -29.08 -11.94 7.94
CA PRO A 94 -30.30 -11.83 8.70
C PRO A 94 -31.28 -10.80 8.11
N THR A 95 -32.58 -11.09 8.21
CA THR A 95 -33.61 -10.07 7.99
C THR A 95 -33.59 -9.05 9.14
N ARG A 96 -34.39 -7.98 9.02
CA ARG A 96 -34.53 -7.00 10.10
C ARG A 96 -35.02 -7.66 11.39
N GLU A 97 -36.03 -8.48 11.30
CA GLU A 97 -36.66 -9.21 12.41
C GLU A 97 -35.68 -10.21 13.04
N GLU A 98 -34.91 -10.93 12.23
CA GLU A 98 -33.87 -11.84 12.68
C GLU A 98 -32.75 -11.04 13.41
N ALA A 99 -32.29 -9.92 12.88
CA ALA A 99 -31.21 -9.11 13.45
C ALA A 99 -31.59 -8.54 14.84
N LEU A 100 -32.84 -8.14 15.04
CA LEU A 100 -33.36 -7.65 16.32
C LEU A 100 -33.38 -8.74 17.43
N GLN A 101 -33.36 -10.00 17.06
CA GLN A 101 -33.37 -11.15 17.99
C GLN A 101 -31.96 -11.79 18.14
N MET A 102 -30.96 -11.36 17.37
CA MET A 102 -29.63 -11.93 17.43
C MET A 102 -28.92 -11.50 18.73
N SER A 103 -28.24 -12.45 19.36
CA SER A 103 -27.32 -12.17 20.45
C SER A 103 -26.06 -11.46 19.94
N GLU A 104 -25.34 -10.80 20.84
CA GLU A 104 -24.03 -10.19 20.54
C GLU A 104 -23.06 -11.20 19.90
N PHE A 105 -23.01 -12.42 20.40
CA PHE A 105 -22.20 -13.51 19.83
C PHE A 105 -22.57 -13.81 18.37
N GLN A 106 -23.87 -13.89 18.05
CA GLN A 106 -24.31 -14.11 16.67
C GLN A 106 -24.00 -12.93 15.76
N LEU A 107 -24.18 -11.70 16.23
CA LEU A 107 -23.83 -10.48 15.49
C LEU A 107 -22.32 -10.37 15.30
N SER A 108 -21.52 -10.72 16.29
CA SER A 108 -20.04 -10.70 16.18
C SER A 108 -19.51 -11.68 15.13
N ALA A 109 -20.23 -12.75 14.85
CA ALA A 109 -19.87 -13.77 13.85
C ALA A 109 -20.23 -13.39 12.40
N LEU A 110 -20.95 -12.29 12.17
CA LEU A 110 -21.24 -11.80 10.83
C LEU A 110 -19.98 -11.26 10.15
N ALA A 111 -19.98 -11.22 8.81
CA ALA A 111 -18.90 -10.67 8.03
C ALA A 111 -18.80 -9.14 8.19
N PRO A 112 -17.60 -8.53 8.02
CA PRO A 112 -17.43 -7.08 8.06
C PRO A 112 -18.44 -6.32 7.19
N ALA A 113 -18.69 -6.79 5.97
CA ALA A 113 -19.67 -6.19 5.07
C ALA A 113 -21.11 -6.31 5.57
N GLU A 114 -21.48 -7.43 6.17
CA GLU A 114 -22.82 -7.62 6.73
C GLU A 114 -23.05 -6.69 7.93
N LYS A 115 -22.09 -6.61 8.84
CA LYS A 115 -22.12 -5.68 9.99
C LYS A 115 -22.23 -4.23 9.53
N TRP A 116 -21.49 -3.85 8.47
CA TRP A 116 -21.55 -2.53 7.89
C TRP A 116 -22.91 -2.18 7.31
N ASP A 117 -23.49 -3.10 6.55
CA ASP A 117 -24.83 -2.92 5.97
C ASP A 117 -25.89 -2.79 7.09
N LEU A 118 -25.83 -3.65 8.11
CA LEU A 118 -26.71 -3.57 9.30
C LEU A 118 -26.53 -2.25 10.06
N PHE A 119 -25.30 -1.77 10.26
CA PHE A 119 -25.03 -0.48 10.92
C PHE A 119 -25.72 0.68 10.19
N ASN A 120 -25.77 0.61 8.86
CA ASN A 120 -26.46 1.60 8.05
C ASN A 120 -27.99 1.33 7.92
N GLY A 121 -28.57 0.38 8.66
CA GLY A 121 -29.99 0.02 8.57
C GLY A 121 -30.36 -0.60 7.21
N ARG A 122 -29.41 -1.21 6.51
CA ARG A 122 -29.57 -1.73 5.16
C ARG A 122 -29.68 -3.25 5.14
N TYR A 123 -30.90 -3.75 5.30
CA TYR A 123 -31.21 -5.18 5.28
C TYR A 123 -31.31 -5.76 3.85
N ASP A 124 -31.13 -4.92 2.85
CA ASP A 124 -30.91 -5.33 1.45
C ASP A 124 -29.44 -5.60 1.12
N TYR A 125 -28.51 -5.36 2.05
CA TYR A 125 -27.09 -5.70 2.02
C TYR A 125 -26.34 -5.23 0.77
N PRO A 126 -26.30 -3.93 0.46
CA PRO A 126 -25.69 -3.41 -0.74
C PRO A 126 -24.16 -3.61 -0.80
N LEU A 127 -23.43 -3.45 0.32
CA LEU A 127 -22.00 -3.68 0.35
C LEU A 127 -21.68 -5.16 0.16
N LYS A 128 -22.37 -6.05 0.90
CA LYS A 128 -22.20 -7.50 0.72
C LYS A 128 -22.44 -7.93 -0.72
N LYS A 129 -23.50 -7.46 -1.36
CA LYS A 129 -23.79 -7.75 -2.78
C LYS A 129 -22.68 -7.26 -3.70
N ARG A 130 -22.16 -6.07 -3.47
CA ARG A 130 -21.07 -5.49 -4.26
C ARG A 130 -19.79 -6.33 -4.17
N ILE A 131 -19.44 -6.79 -2.97
CA ILE A 131 -18.29 -7.68 -2.77
C ILE A 131 -18.49 -9.03 -3.42
N SER A 132 -19.71 -9.58 -3.38
CA SER A 132 -20.04 -10.84 -4.03
C SER A 132 -19.82 -10.82 -5.55
N LEU A 133 -19.93 -9.65 -6.20
CA LEU A 133 -19.59 -9.49 -7.62
C LEU A 133 -18.08 -9.50 -7.86
N TYR A 134 -17.29 -9.18 -6.86
CA TYR A 134 -15.84 -9.10 -6.93
C TYR A 134 -15.14 -10.41 -6.53
N ALA A 135 -15.71 -11.14 -5.58
CA ALA A 135 -15.17 -12.38 -5.03
C ALA A 135 -15.66 -13.61 -5.81
N SER A 136 -14.84 -14.65 -5.90
CA SER A 136 -15.20 -15.95 -6.45
C SER A 136 -14.26 -17.05 -5.93
N PRO A 137 -14.74 -18.26 -5.61
CA PRO A 137 -13.89 -19.38 -5.19
C PRO A 137 -12.80 -19.76 -6.20
N THR A 138 -12.99 -19.41 -7.48
CA THR A 138 -12.07 -19.72 -8.58
C THR A 138 -10.96 -18.69 -8.78
N ARG A 139 -10.96 -17.59 -7.99
CA ARG A 139 -9.89 -16.59 -8.08
C ARG A 139 -8.57 -17.15 -7.56
N PRO A 140 -7.43 -16.71 -8.13
CA PRO A 140 -6.13 -17.05 -7.57
C PRO A 140 -6.04 -16.69 -6.09
N SER A 141 -5.39 -17.52 -5.29
CA SER A 141 -5.33 -17.37 -3.84
C SER A 141 -4.61 -16.10 -3.38
N TRP A 142 -3.74 -15.53 -4.19
CA TRP A 142 -3.03 -14.28 -3.90
C TRP A 142 -3.87 -13.03 -4.17
N GLU A 143 -4.93 -13.13 -4.99
CA GLU A 143 -5.78 -11.97 -5.27
C GLU A 143 -6.59 -11.57 -4.05
N GLY A 144 -6.43 -10.32 -3.64
CA GLY A 144 -7.14 -9.70 -2.52
C GLY A 144 -7.19 -8.18 -2.67
N ILE A 145 -7.13 -7.50 -1.54
CA ILE A 145 -7.10 -6.05 -1.42
C ILE A 145 -5.91 -5.60 -0.53
N CYS A 146 -4.72 -6.20 -0.73
CA CYS A 146 -3.53 -5.80 0.00
C CYS A 146 -3.12 -4.35 -0.27
N ASP A 147 -3.42 -3.82 -1.46
CA ASP A 147 -3.28 -2.41 -1.82
C ASP A 147 -4.13 -1.51 -0.90
N GLY A 148 -5.38 -1.86 -0.70
CA GLY A 148 -6.24 -1.12 0.23
C GLY A 148 -5.82 -1.24 1.68
N TRP A 149 -5.37 -2.43 2.13
CA TRP A 149 -4.79 -2.57 3.46
C TRP A 149 -3.56 -1.68 3.63
N ALA A 150 -2.62 -1.73 2.69
CA ALA A 150 -1.40 -0.93 2.77
C ALA A 150 -1.73 0.57 2.81
N GLY A 151 -2.68 1.04 1.98
CA GLY A 151 -3.15 2.41 2.02
C GLY A 151 -3.80 2.79 3.35
N ALA A 152 -4.68 1.94 3.87
CA ALA A 152 -5.33 2.15 5.15
C ALA A 152 -4.33 2.23 6.31
N ALA A 153 -3.39 1.27 6.40
CA ALA A 153 -2.40 1.22 7.47
C ALA A 153 -1.31 2.30 7.37
N LEU A 154 -1.11 2.90 6.19
CA LEU A 154 -0.26 4.07 6.03
C LEU A 154 -0.89 5.34 6.62
N ASN A 155 -2.22 5.40 6.63
CA ASN A 155 -2.95 6.64 6.79
C ASN A 155 -3.81 6.71 8.06
N HIS A 156 -4.15 5.58 8.67
CA HIS A 156 -4.99 5.49 9.85
C HIS A 156 -4.30 4.73 10.96
N ASP A 157 -4.59 5.11 12.19
CA ASP A 157 -4.24 4.35 13.38
C ASP A 157 -4.94 3.00 13.37
N GLU A 158 -4.43 2.04 14.12
CA GLU A 158 -5.02 0.72 14.15
C GLU A 158 -6.44 0.77 14.77
N PRO A 159 -7.49 0.37 14.02
CA PRO A 159 -8.85 0.40 14.54
C PRO A 159 -9.02 -0.49 15.77
N ARG A 160 -9.73 0.02 16.76
CA ARG A 160 -10.06 -0.71 17.99
C ARG A 160 -11.48 -1.26 17.95
N PRO A 161 -11.77 -2.39 18.64
CA PRO A 161 -13.13 -2.92 18.72
C PRO A 161 -14.11 -1.89 19.27
N MET A 162 -15.32 -1.88 18.73
CA MET A 162 -16.39 -1.05 19.22
C MET A 162 -17.76 -1.66 18.94
N THR A 163 -18.75 -1.27 19.73
CA THR A 163 -20.15 -1.60 19.49
C THR A 163 -20.90 -0.34 19.11
N VAL A 164 -21.63 -0.39 18.01
CA VAL A 164 -22.45 0.73 17.51
C VAL A 164 -23.90 0.32 17.41
N THR A 165 -24.80 1.29 17.60
CA THR A 165 -26.25 1.06 17.51
C THR A 165 -26.75 1.52 16.14
N ASN A 166 -27.46 0.67 15.42
CA ASN A 166 -28.08 1.03 14.18
C ASN A 166 -29.41 1.79 14.40
N PRO A 167 -30.06 2.34 13.34
CA PRO A 167 -31.33 3.06 13.47
C PRO A 167 -32.48 2.27 14.10
N ASP A 168 -32.44 0.94 14.08
CA ASP A 168 -33.47 0.06 14.65
C ASP A 168 -33.14 -0.38 16.09
N GLY A 169 -32.05 0.10 16.69
CA GLY A 169 -31.64 -0.23 18.05
C GLY A 169 -30.78 -1.50 18.17
N VAL A 170 -30.38 -2.13 17.06
CA VAL A 170 -29.49 -3.29 17.09
C VAL A 170 -28.07 -2.84 17.43
N GLN A 171 -27.48 -3.44 18.46
CA GLN A 171 -26.10 -3.19 18.87
C GLN A 171 -25.16 -4.12 18.12
N ILE A 172 -24.37 -3.54 17.21
CA ILE A 172 -23.51 -4.28 16.28
C ILE A 172 -22.06 -4.19 16.76
N PRO A 173 -21.46 -5.32 17.19
CA PRO A 173 -20.07 -5.35 17.62
C PRO A 173 -19.13 -5.51 16.44
N PHE A 174 -18.18 -4.57 16.28
CA PHE A 174 -17.08 -4.63 15.34
C PHE A 174 -15.79 -4.98 16.07
N GLY A 175 -15.09 -6.03 15.64
CA GLY A 175 -13.71 -6.27 16.04
C GLY A 175 -12.73 -5.45 15.20
N SER A 176 -11.49 -5.32 15.66
CA SER A 176 -10.43 -4.61 14.95
C SER A 176 -10.29 -5.07 13.48
N SER A 177 -10.30 -6.39 13.24
CA SER A 177 -10.21 -6.92 11.86
C SER A 177 -11.42 -6.58 11.00
N ASP A 178 -12.63 -6.42 11.56
CA ASP A 178 -13.78 -5.96 10.78
C ASP A 178 -13.55 -4.55 10.23
N LEU A 179 -13.11 -3.64 11.10
CA LEU A 179 -12.84 -2.24 10.74
C LEU A 179 -11.65 -2.12 9.79
N LYS A 180 -10.59 -2.91 10.01
CA LYS A 180 -9.47 -3.02 9.06
C LYS A 180 -9.94 -3.48 7.68
N GLY A 181 -10.85 -4.45 7.63
CA GLY A 181 -11.42 -4.93 6.36
C GLY A 181 -12.23 -3.85 5.64
N LEU A 182 -13.06 -3.09 6.36
CA LEU A 182 -13.84 -1.99 5.81
C LEU A 182 -12.94 -0.86 5.28
N LEU A 183 -11.92 -0.46 6.05
CA LEU A 183 -10.90 0.50 5.61
C LEU A 183 -10.17 0.00 4.35
N SER A 184 -9.71 -1.25 4.37
CA SER A 184 -9.01 -1.84 3.22
C SER A 184 -9.89 -1.84 1.97
N TRP A 185 -11.19 -2.15 2.11
CA TRP A 185 -12.11 -2.09 0.98
C TRP A 185 -12.30 -0.66 0.47
N TYR A 186 -12.48 0.30 1.40
CA TYR A 186 -12.62 1.71 1.04
C TYR A 186 -11.42 2.18 0.21
N TYR A 187 -10.20 1.95 0.69
CA TYR A 187 -8.98 2.36 -0.02
C TYR A 187 -8.77 1.64 -1.36
N ALA A 188 -9.10 0.37 -1.45
CA ALA A 188 -8.94 -0.41 -2.67
C ALA A 188 -9.99 -0.10 -3.75
N LYS A 189 -11.21 0.33 -3.38
CA LYS A 189 -12.37 0.30 -4.30
C LYS A 189 -13.23 1.56 -4.32
N GLU A 190 -13.22 2.35 -3.26
CA GLU A 190 -14.14 3.49 -3.11
C GLU A 190 -13.39 4.83 -3.10
N TRP A 191 -12.15 4.83 -2.67
CA TRP A 191 -11.35 6.04 -2.62
C TRP A 191 -11.03 6.55 -4.03
N ALA A 192 -11.42 7.81 -4.30
CA ALA A 192 -11.27 8.44 -5.61
C ALA A 192 -9.99 9.29 -5.74
N GLY A 193 -9.11 9.29 -4.73
CA GLY A 193 -7.84 10.02 -4.77
C GLY A 193 -6.84 9.41 -5.75
N GLY A 194 -5.82 10.18 -6.09
CA GLY A 194 -4.72 9.73 -6.93
C GLY A 194 -3.63 9.01 -6.14
N PHE A 195 -2.65 8.51 -6.84
CA PHE A 195 -1.44 7.97 -6.23
C PHE A 195 -0.17 8.49 -6.93
N ALA A 196 0.93 8.54 -6.19
CA ALA A 196 2.26 8.71 -6.73
C ALA A 196 2.93 7.35 -6.81
N MET A 197 3.51 7.02 -7.94
CA MET A 197 4.17 5.73 -8.15
C MET A 197 5.52 5.92 -8.85
N MET A 198 6.53 5.20 -8.39
CA MET A 198 7.85 5.06 -9.01
C MET A 198 8.11 3.57 -9.28
N GLY A 199 8.58 3.25 -10.48
CA GLY A 199 8.67 1.88 -10.97
C GLY A 199 7.37 1.42 -11.64
N ARG A 200 7.31 0.15 -11.99
CA ARG A 200 6.11 -0.48 -12.57
C ARG A 200 6.12 -1.98 -12.33
N ARG A 201 4.94 -2.57 -12.29
CA ARG A 201 4.77 -4.02 -12.19
C ARG A 201 5.47 -4.75 -13.34
N CYS A 202 6.28 -5.75 -12.99
CA CYS A 202 6.83 -6.73 -13.94
C CYS A 202 5.73 -7.73 -14.35
N ARG A 203 5.33 -7.71 -15.64
CA ARG A 203 4.29 -8.61 -16.17
C ARG A 203 4.84 -9.89 -16.80
N GLY A 204 6.15 -10.06 -16.83
CA GLY A 204 6.80 -11.09 -17.65
C GLY A 204 7.61 -12.09 -16.89
N GLY A 205 7.23 -12.70 -15.84
CA GLY A 205 7.94 -13.77 -15.13
C GLY A 205 9.49 -13.77 -15.29
N VAL A 206 10.23 -14.06 -14.26
CA VAL A 206 11.70 -14.18 -14.34
C VAL A 206 12.04 -15.43 -15.14
N SER A 207 12.23 -15.33 -16.46
CA SER A 207 12.88 -16.36 -17.25
C SER A 207 14.40 -16.14 -17.16
N VAL A 208 15.12 -17.16 -16.75
CA VAL A 208 16.60 -17.16 -16.72
C VAL A 208 17.11 -16.76 -18.12
N GLY A 209 17.81 -15.61 -18.21
CA GLY A 209 18.46 -15.13 -19.43
C GLY A 209 17.76 -14.03 -20.22
N THR A 210 16.50 -13.66 -19.89
CA THR A 210 15.84 -12.48 -20.48
C THR A 210 15.20 -11.66 -19.40
N ASP A 211 15.86 -10.62 -18.92
CA ASP A 211 15.27 -9.66 -17.99
C ASP A 211 14.23 -8.79 -18.75
N ARG A 212 12.99 -9.28 -18.81
CA ARG A 212 11.87 -8.54 -19.41
C ARG A 212 11.41 -7.36 -18.54
N CYS A 213 11.97 -7.22 -17.35
CA CYS A 213 11.65 -6.18 -16.37
C CYS A 213 12.72 -5.08 -16.34
N ILE A 214 13.24 -4.72 -17.51
CA ILE A 214 14.23 -3.61 -17.68
C ILE A 214 13.66 -2.23 -17.28
N HIS A 215 12.35 -2.14 -17.11
CA HIS A 215 11.64 -0.91 -16.73
C HIS A 215 11.14 -0.93 -15.28
N ASP A 216 11.61 -1.87 -14.45
CA ASP A 216 11.38 -1.78 -13.03
C ASP A 216 12.20 -0.63 -12.42
N MET A 217 12.06 -0.44 -11.12
CA MET A 217 12.63 0.70 -10.42
C MET A 217 14.16 0.72 -10.46
N ASN A 218 14.76 1.88 -10.75
CA ASN A 218 16.21 2.07 -10.66
C ASN A 218 16.69 2.00 -9.20
N ALA A 219 17.81 1.31 -8.94
CA ALA A 219 18.33 1.09 -7.59
C ALA A 219 18.75 2.39 -6.88
N GLY A 220 19.31 3.35 -7.61
CA GLY A 220 19.65 4.67 -7.07
C GLY A 220 18.41 5.45 -6.66
N ALA A 221 17.36 5.42 -7.48
CA ALA A 221 16.07 6.03 -7.15
C ALA A 221 15.42 5.40 -5.93
N PHE A 222 15.48 4.07 -5.80
CA PHE A 222 15.05 3.35 -4.60
C PHE A 222 15.78 3.84 -3.34
N HIS A 223 17.11 3.93 -3.39
CA HIS A 223 17.92 4.39 -2.26
C HIS A 223 17.58 5.83 -1.86
N ILE A 224 17.39 6.72 -2.83
CA ILE A 224 17.01 8.12 -2.58
C ILE A 224 15.65 8.18 -1.86
N VAL A 225 14.64 7.46 -2.33
CA VAL A 225 13.31 7.44 -1.68
C VAL A 225 13.43 6.87 -0.27
N LEU A 226 14.11 5.74 -0.11
CA LEU A 226 14.29 5.06 1.17
C LEU A 226 14.97 5.97 2.22
N ALA A 227 16.13 6.56 1.86
CA ALA A 227 16.91 7.37 2.76
C ALA A 227 16.25 8.72 3.11
N ASN A 228 15.51 9.32 2.18
CA ASN A 228 14.75 10.54 2.48
C ASN A 228 13.51 10.23 3.31
N ARG A 229 12.63 9.35 2.85
CA ARG A 229 11.35 9.12 3.54
C ARG A 229 11.52 8.49 4.91
N LEU A 230 12.16 7.33 5.01
CA LEU A 230 12.36 6.67 6.31
C LEU A 230 13.51 7.28 7.10
N GLY A 231 14.56 7.72 6.41
CA GLY A 231 15.77 8.19 7.06
C GLY A 231 15.68 9.62 7.57
N ARG A 232 15.22 10.55 6.75
CA ARG A 232 15.14 11.98 7.10
C ARG A 232 13.78 12.39 7.63
N ASP A 233 12.72 11.96 6.96
CA ASP A 233 11.37 12.43 7.24
C ASP A 233 10.63 11.53 8.24
N GLY A 234 11.13 10.32 8.51
CA GLY A 234 10.50 9.37 9.42
C GLY A 234 9.12 8.88 8.96
N VAL A 235 8.86 8.89 7.64
CA VAL A 235 7.57 8.50 7.07
C VAL A 235 7.68 7.28 6.17
N SER A 236 6.69 6.41 6.23
CA SER A 236 6.59 5.18 5.46
C SER A 236 6.20 5.42 3.99
N PHE A 237 6.31 4.37 3.20
CA PHE A 237 5.79 4.23 1.84
C PHE A 237 5.39 2.77 1.60
N ILE A 238 4.65 2.55 0.52
CA ILE A 238 4.21 1.21 0.13
C ILE A 238 5.11 0.70 -1.00
N ALA A 239 5.45 -0.59 -0.95
CA ALA A 239 6.23 -1.26 -1.98
C ALA A 239 5.56 -2.56 -2.41
N ASP A 240 5.60 -2.86 -3.71
CA ASP A 240 5.53 -4.23 -4.20
C ASP A 240 6.92 -4.84 -4.04
N ILE A 241 7.03 -5.81 -3.15
CA ILE A 241 8.31 -6.21 -2.54
C ILE A 241 9.17 -7.14 -3.39
N ASP A 242 8.62 -7.66 -4.49
CA ASP A 242 9.36 -8.56 -5.38
C ASP A 242 8.87 -8.46 -6.84
N ARG A 243 9.59 -9.12 -7.75
CA ARG A 243 9.35 -9.08 -9.20
C ARG A 243 8.47 -10.22 -9.72
N GLN A 244 7.74 -10.88 -8.85
CA GLN A 244 6.86 -11.96 -9.27
C GLN A 244 5.61 -11.41 -9.99
N SER A 245 4.88 -12.28 -10.67
CA SER A 245 3.63 -11.89 -11.32
C SER A 245 2.53 -11.54 -10.33
N GLU A 246 2.63 -11.99 -9.10
CA GLU A 246 1.78 -11.60 -7.99
C GLU A 246 2.18 -10.22 -7.48
N VAL A 247 1.20 -9.44 -7.04
CA VAL A 247 1.44 -8.10 -6.46
C VAL A 247 1.20 -8.16 -4.97
N TRP A 248 2.26 -7.89 -4.20
CA TRP A 248 2.20 -7.92 -2.75
C TRP A 248 2.60 -6.56 -2.17
N ASN A 249 1.60 -5.72 -1.91
CA ASN A 249 1.81 -4.40 -1.33
C ASN A 249 2.07 -4.48 0.17
N HIS A 250 3.22 -3.94 0.60
CA HIS A 250 3.65 -3.91 1.99
C HIS A 250 4.20 -2.53 2.36
N LEU A 251 3.98 -2.11 3.60
CA LEU A 251 4.56 -0.86 4.11
C LEU A 251 6.00 -1.09 4.55
N ALA A 252 6.92 -0.24 4.07
CA ALA A 252 8.30 -0.19 4.52
C ALA A 252 8.39 0.73 5.73
N PHE A 253 8.80 0.22 6.91
CA PHE A 253 8.80 1.03 8.12
C PHE A 253 10.18 1.20 8.79
N ASN A 254 11.17 0.44 8.36
CA ASN A 254 12.55 0.55 8.87
C ASN A 254 13.55 0.09 7.81
N PHE A 255 14.75 0.69 7.81
CA PHE A 255 15.85 0.20 6.97
C PHE A 255 17.21 0.40 7.62
N THR A 256 18.17 -0.41 7.18
CA THR A 256 19.60 -0.23 7.47
C THR A 256 20.40 -0.59 6.23
N SER A 257 21.26 0.33 5.81
CA SER A 257 22.18 0.18 4.67
C SER A 257 23.61 0.07 5.17
N THR A 258 24.40 -0.78 4.51
CA THR A 258 25.85 -0.92 4.75
C THR A 258 26.58 -0.74 3.43
N MET A 259 27.56 0.13 3.41
CA MET A 259 28.47 0.26 2.28
C MET A 259 29.41 -0.96 2.25
N ILE A 260 29.39 -1.71 1.14
CA ILE A 260 30.22 -2.91 0.95
C ILE A 260 31.58 -2.54 0.37
N SER A 261 31.56 -1.70 -0.68
CA SER A 261 32.76 -1.26 -1.37
C SER A 261 32.52 0.04 -2.14
N SER A 262 33.60 0.69 -2.54
CA SER A 262 33.52 1.83 -3.47
C SER A 262 34.70 1.77 -4.46
N GLN A 263 34.49 2.27 -5.68
CA GLN A 263 35.49 2.37 -6.74
C GLN A 263 35.37 3.69 -7.47
N SER A 264 36.49 4.26 -7.92
CA SER A 264 36.57 5.53 -8.67
C SER A 264 36.48 5.33 -10.19
N ARG A 265 35.91 4.22 -10.63
CA ARG A 265 35.69 3.94 -12.06
C ARG A 265 34.23 3.55 -12.28
N PRO A 266 33.58 4.13 -13.33
CA PRO A 266 32.25 3.68 -13.69
C PRO A 266 32.27 2.22 -14.16
N ARG A 267 31.15 1.55 -14.02
CA ARG A 267 30.83 0.25 -14.62
C ARG A 267 30.31 0.48 -16.03
N SER A 268 30.27 -0.54 -16.87
CA SER A 268 29.70 -0.46 -18.22
C SER A 268 28.22 -0.08 -18.24
N THR A 269 27.51 -0.33 -17.13
CA THR A 269 26.09 -0.04 -16.96
C THR A 269 25.82 1.24 -16.16
N SER A 270 26.87 1.93 -15.69
CA SER A 270 26.73 3.15 -14.91
C SER A 270 26.10 4.30 -15.71
N ALA A 271 25.36 5.15 -15.02
CA ALA A 271 24.80 6.37 -15.58
C ALA A 271 25.89 7.31 -16.14
N ASN A 272 25.56 8.04 -17.18
CA ASN A 272 26.48 9.06 -17.74
C ASN A 272 26.83 10.10 -16.67
N GLY A 273 28.11 10.46 -16.59
CA GLY A 273 28.62 11.39 -15.56
C GLY A 273 29.02 10.74 -14.23
N THR A 274 28.95 9.41 -14.14
CA THR A 274 29.43 8.65 -12.98
C THR A 274 30.95 8.76 -12.86
N VAL A 275 31.43 9.18 -11.70
CA VAL A 275 32.87 9.20 -11.35
C VAL A 275 33.22 8.25 -10.21
N LYS A 276 32.21 7.85 -9.43
CA LYS A 276 32.36 6.91 -8.32
C LYS A 276 31.17 5.98 -8.27
N VAL A 277 31.42 4.71 -7.97
CA VAL A 277 30.39 3.69 -7.76
C VAL A 277 30.52 3.16 -6.35
N VAL A 278 29.39 3.09 -5.64
CA VAL A 278 29.29 2.55 -4.28
C VAL A 278 28.41 1.31 -4.29
N ARG A 279 28.89 0.19 -3.77
CA ARG A 279 28.10 -1.02 -3.57
C ARG A 279 27.48 -1.00 -2.18
N VAL A 280 26.19 -1.16 -2.10
CA VAL A 280 25.42 -1.07 -0.86
C VAL A 280 24.60 -2.33 -0.67
N LYS A 281 24.53 -2.82 0.59
CA LYS A 281 23.57 -3.82 1.02
C LYS A 281 22.59 -3.16 1.98
N THR A 282 21.29 -3.26 1.68
CA THR A 282 20.22 -2.65 2.47
C THR A 282 19.26 -3.72 2.95
N ALA A 283 19.00 -3.75 4.25
CA ALA A 283 17.90 -4.49 4.84
C ALA A 283 16.71 -3.54 5.04
N VAL A 284 15.54 -3.93 4.60
CA VAL A 284 14.29 -3.20 4.80
C VAL A 284 13.30 -4.07 5.54
N ASP A 285 12.70 -3.52 6.60
CA ASP A 285 11.63 -4.18 7.34
C ASP A 285 10.28 -3.69 6.83
N TYR A 286 9.44 -4.67 6.49
CA TYR A 286 8.08 -4.47 6.00
C TYR A 286 7.06 -4.97 7.00
N VAL A 287 5.95 -4.27 7.14
CA VAL A 287 4.76 -4.78 7.81
C VAL A 287 4.22 -5.96 7.00
N TRP A 288 3.85 -7.05 7.68
CA TRP A 288 3.45 -8.29 7.04
C TRP A 288 2.00 -8.65 7.32
N LEU A 289 1.45 -9.53 6.49
CA LEU A 289 0.08 -10.04 6.63
C LEU A 289 -0.12 -10.82 7.93
N LEU A 290 -1.28 -10.68 8.56
CA LEU A 290 -1.69 -11.51 9.67
C LEU A 290 -1.85 -12.98 9.24
N ARG A 291 -1.59 -13.90 10.17
CA ARG A 291 -1.90 -15.33 9.96
C ARG A 291 -3.39 -15.60 10.10
N ARG A 292 -4.07 -14.82 10.94
CA ARG A 292 -5.50 -14.91 11.21
C ARG A 292 -6.04 -13.55 11.65
N ASN A 293 -7.29 -13.30 11.35
CA ASN A 293 -8.00 -12.11 11.84
C ASN A 293 -8.14 -12.15 13.38
N THR A 294 -8.20 -10.97 13.99
CA THR A 294 -8.23 -10.79 15.45
C THR A 294 -9.36 -9.84 15.83
N TRP A 295 -9.91 -10.05 17.03
CA TRP A 295 -10.88 -9.13 17.62
C TRP A 295 -10.18 -7.86 18.10
N GLU A 296 -9.06 -8.01 18.81
CA GLU A 296 -8.27 -6.92 19.36
C GLU A 296 -7.21 -6.40 18.37
N PRO A 297 -6.73 -5.16 18.54
CA PRO A 297 -5.57 -4.64 17.83
C PRO A 297 -4.34 -5.52 18.02
N VAL A 298 -3.45 -5.50 17.03
CA VAL A 298 -2.23 -6.33 17.05
C VAL A 298 -0.94 -5.51 17.17
N LEU A 299 -1.00 -4.21 16.87
CA LEU A 299 0.18 -3.35 16.95
C LEU A 299 0.73 -3.33 18.39
N GLY A 300 2.05 -3.48 18.51
CA GLY A 300 2.71 -3.61 19.81
C GLY A 300 2.55 -4.97 20.50
N THR A 301 1.91 -5.95 19.88
CA THR A 301 1.74 -7.31 20.40
C THR A 301 2.57 -8.34 19.61
N SER A 302 2.67 -9.56 20.12
CA SER A 302 3.30 -10.69 19.43
C SER A 302 2.55 -11.15 18.15
N LEU A 303 1.34 -10.65 17.93
CA LEU A 303 0.54 -10.94 16.73
C LEU A 303 0.90 -10.01 15.57
N GLN A 304 1.45 -8.82 15.85
CA GLN A 304 1.99 -7.93 14.81
C GLN A 304 3.09 -8.65 14.05
N ARG A 305 3.04 -8.58 12.74
CA ARG A 305 3.97 -9.31 11.89
C ARG A 305 4.80 -8.38 11.02
N THR A 306 6.07 -8.70 10.95
CA THR A 306 7.02 -8.02 10.08
C THR A 306 7.83 -9.02 9.28
N ASN A 307 8.40 -8.59 8.18
CA ASN A 307 9.33 -9.38 7.37
C ASN A 307 10.49 -8.50 6.92
N ARG A 308 11.70 -9.03 7.00
CA ARG A 308 12.91 -8.35 6.55
C ARG A 308 13.31 -8.86 5.17
N ARG A 309 13.55 -7.94 4.24
CA ARG A 309 14.12 -8.22 2.93
C ARG A 309 15.48 -7.53 2.81
N SER A 310 16.45 -8.20 2.17
CA SER A 310 17.76 -7.64 1.91
C SER A 310 17.96 -7.47 0.43
N TYR A 311 18.43 -6.30 0.05
CA TYR A 311 18.71 -5.91 -1.32
C TYR A 311 20.14 -5.47 -1.44
N GLU A 312 20.80 -5.82 -2.54
CA GLU A 312 22.15 -5.40 -2.84
C GLU A 312 22.17 -4.72 -4.21
N TYR A 313 22.84 -3.59 -4.29
CA TYR A 313 22.86 -2.76 -5.48
C TYR A 313 24.08 -1.83 -5.52
N TYR A 314 24.33 -1.27 -6.68
CA TYR A 314 25.30 -0.22 -6.90
C TYR A 314 24.60 1.15 -6.97
N LEU A 315 25.26 2.17 -6.44
CA LEU A 315 24.90 3.58 -6.59
C LEU A 315 25.94 4.26 -7.45
N ASP A 316 25.49 4.98 -8.46
CA ASP A 316 26.32 5.78 -9.34
C ASP A 316 26.37 7.23 -8.81
N LEU A 317 27.56 7.72 -8.52
CA LEU A 317 27.77 9.07 -7.98
C LEU A 317 28.50 9.94 -9.00
N ASN A 318 28.03 11.19 -9.15
CA ASN A 318 28.72 12.20 -9.96
C ASN A 318 29.89 12.86 -9.19
N SER A 319 30.58 13.83 -9.82
CA SER A 319 31.69 14.57 -9.22
C SER A 319 31.33 15.36 -7.96
N GLN A 320 30.05 15.67 -7.76
CA GLN A 320 29.53 16.36 -6.56
C GLN A 320 29.11 15.38 -5.45
N GLY A 321 29.29 14.05 -5.64
CA GLY A 321 28.85 13.04 -4.68
C GLY A 321 27.33 12.76 -4.69
N ARG A 322 26.61 13.30 -5.67
CA ARG A 322 25.16 13.07 -5.81
C ARG A 322 24.89 11.75 -6.50
N ILE A 323 23.91 11.02 -6.00
CA ILE A 323 23.39 9.79 -6.63
C ILE A 323 22.69 10.18 -7.93
N ILE A 324 23.15 9.64 -9.05
CA ILE A 324 22.63 9.90 -10.39
C ILE A 324 22.13 8.63 -11.10
N GLY A 325 22.27 7.48 -10.48
CA GLY A 325 21.85 6.18 -11.04
C GLY A 325 22.19 5.05 -10.10
N GLY A 326 21.98 3.84 -10.59
CA GLY A 326 22.36 2.64 -9.88
C GLY A 326 21.76 1.39 -10.54
N ASP A 327 22.38 0.25 -10.23
CA ASP A 327 22.00 -1.06 -10.75
C ASP A 327 21.79 -2.07 -9.64
N TRP A 328 20.81 -2.92 -9.81
CA TRP A 328 20.57 -4.03 -8.89
C TRP A 328 21.60 -5.15 -9.04
N VAL A 329 22.09 -5.66 -7.90
CA VAL A 329 22.81 -6.92 -7.80
C VAL A 329 21.84 -8.04 -7.45
N SER A 330 20.92 -7.76 -6.52
CA SER A 330 19.88 -8.71 -6.12
C SER A 330 18.90 -8.98 -7.25
N THR A 331 18.63 -10.25 -7.49
CA THR A 331 17.56 -10.69 -8.42
C THR A 331 16.17 -10.41 -7.84
N GLN A 332 16.01 -10.58 -6.53
CA GLN A 332 14.80 -10.15 -5.81
C GLN A 332 14.94 -8.68 -5.44
N ARG A 333 13.98 -7.88 -5.85
CA ARG A 333 13.93 -6.43 -5.65
C ARG A 333 12.50 -5.92 -5.75
N PRO A 334 12.16 -4.74 -5.20
CA PRO A 334 10.85 -4.16 -5.39
C PRO A 334 10.58 -3.82 -6.86
N ASP A 335 9.35 -4.08 -7.31
CA ASP A 335 8.89 -3.70 -8.65
C ASP A 335 8.56 -2.22 -8.73
N PHE A 336 7.85 -1.72 -7.70
CA PHE A 336 7.46 -0.31 -7.60
C PHE A 336 7.26 0.12 -6.16
N LEU A 337 7.34 1.43 -5.96
CA LEU A 337 6.96 2.12 -4.72
C LEU A 337 5.80 3.05 -5.01
N TRP A 338 4.93 3.27 -4.03
CA TRP A 338 3.83 4.19 -4.20
C TRP A 338 3.33 4.80 -2.90
N LEU A 339 2.54 5.85 -3.04
CA LEU A 339 1.85 6.60 -2.00
C LEU A 339 0.49 7.04 -2.52
N GLU A 340 -0.46 7.17 -1.64
CA GLU A 340 -1.72 7.84 -1.93
C GLU A 340 -1.56 9.35 -1.93
N LYS A 341 -2.34 10.02 -2.78
CA LYS A 341 -2.43 11.47 -2.90
C LYS A 341 -3.88 11.91 -2.84
N GLY A 342 -4.14 12.97 -2.09
CA GLY A 342 -5.46 13.61 -2.03
C GLY A 342 -6.07 13.65 -0.64
N VAL A 343 -7.19 14.35 -0.53
CA VAL A 343 -7.93 14.49 0.73
C VAL A 343 -8.77 13.23 0.95
N ARG A 344 -8.79 12.73 2.19
CA ARG A 344 -9.52 11.53 2.59
C ARG A 344 -10.87 11.92 3.14
N ASN A 345 -11.89 11.90 2.28
CA ASN A 345 -13.26 12.10 2.70
C ASN A 345 -14.03 10.81 2.42
N PHE A 346 -14.51 10.17 3.47
CA PHE A 346 -15.41 9.04 3.33
C PHE A 346 -16.70 9.47 2.65
N GLY A 347 -17.13 8.74 1.63
CA GLY A 347 -18.31 9.06 0.85
C GLY A 347 -19.07 7.82 0.36
N GLY A 348 -20.21 8.03 -0.28
CA GLY A 348 -21.03 6.95 -0.82
C GLY A 348 -21.48 5.96 0.25
N LEU A 349 -21.27 4.67 0.01
CA LEU A 349 -21.58 3.61 0.99
C LEU A 349 -20.77 3.73 2.29
N PHE A 350 -19.67 4.49 2.29
CA PHE A 350 -18.74 4.63 3.41
C PHE A 350 -18.81 6.00 4.09
N SER A 351 -19.82 6.82 3.82
CA SER A 351 -19.95 8.17 4.39
C SER A 351 -19.91 8.20 5.93
N ARG A 352 -20.32 7.12 6.58
CA ARG A 352 -20.32 6.95 8.03
C ARG A 352 -19.09 6.23 8.58
N LEU A 353 -18.07 5.93 7.74
CA LEU A 353 -16.93 5.14 8.19
C LEU A 353 -16.15 5.81 9.35
N GLY A 354 -16.08 7.14 9.36
CA GLY A 354 -15.49 7.90 10.47
C GLY A 354 -16.16 7.67 11.83
N GLU A 355 -17.47 7.33 11.85
CA GLU A 355 -18.18 7.06 13.10
C GLU A 355 -17.75 5.78 13.81
N VAL A 356 -17.17 4.83 13.06
CA VAL A 356 -16.67 3.53 13.57
C VAL A 356 -15.14 3.47 13.67
N LEU A 357 -14.47 4.57 13.35
CA LEU A 357 -13.04 4.73 13.53
C LEU A 357 -12.86 5.65 14.73
N THR A 358 -12.49 5.11 15.87
CA THR A 358 -12.07 5.93 17.02
C THR A 358 -10.71 6.53 16.69
N GLU A 359 -10.70 7.59 15.88
CA GLU A 359 -9.57 8.51 15.87
C GLU A 359 -9.67 9.28 17.20
N ILE A 360 -8.70 9.09 18.07
CA ILE A 360 -8.54 9.97 19.24
C ILE A 360 -8.34 11.36 18.64
N PRO A 361 -9.16 12.37 18.96
CA PRO A 361 -8.88 13.73 18.52
C PRO A 361 -7.45 14.05 18.94
N LEU A 362 -6.63 14.47 18.02
CA LEU A 362 -5.34 15.07 18.34
C LEU A 362 -5.67 16.39 19.03
N ASP A 363 -5.55 16.40 20.38
CA ASP A 363 -5.59 17.61 21.20
C ASP A 363 -4.44 18.56 20.82
#